data_0d352a8bf23bfe9f1edb84936ae2eb5f
#
_entry.id   0d352a8bf23bfe9f1edb84936ae2eb5f
#
_cell.length_a   1.000
_cell.length_b   1.000
_cell.length_c   1.000
_cell.angle_alpha   90.00
_cell.angle_beta   90.00
_cell.angle_gamma   90.00
#
_symmetry.space_group_name_H-M   'P 1'
#
loop_
_entity.id
_entity.type
_entity.pdbx_description
1 polymer ?
#
loop_
_entity_poly.entity_id
_entity_poly.type
_entity_poly.pdbx_seq_one_letter_code
_entity_poly.pdbx_strand_id
1 'polypeptide(L)'
;MMTPAFGGTRRILVDARTAVNYAMFAPVHRAMSGDDRVRFYFCASEEPSKAASIFRDAGPRARVIGPAAAALKKFHAYLTSDFTWMKLLHRTCRIQMFHGVGGKYGFDAPTESLSPWHRLLFVNRRRLNNCIAAGALEPDSPAIRLVGMPKVDALVDGSLERDTVLASLGLPPDRPTVLYAPTWSPASSLNTLGLELLRRLRMLPVNVIVKLHDRSCDLRPQYSGGIDWPAAVAPHLAAGSAVLASSADICPYLVASDVMITDHSSAGFEYLLRDRPLVRIHVPELVELANIHPDYVQLLADVSESTAAIDDTIAAVERALADPAAKSPARRAVAADLFHEPGHATSRSAEALYEAIGLEPRGRLEGSKAGRLEGSKAERREGLAASSSALQSCLTGDR
;
A
#
# COMPACT_ATOMS: atom_id res chain seq x y z
N MET A 1 36.69 5.42 -11.06
CA MET A 1 37.03 4.55 -9.90
C MET A 1 37.47 5.43 -8.76
N MET A 2 36.60 5.61 -7.77
CA MET A 2 36.99 6.25 -6.51
C MET A 2 36.49 5.32 -5.40
N THR A 3 37.39 4.62 -4.79
CA THR A 3 37.16 3.87 -3.55
C THR A 3 36.93 4.88 -2.43
N PRO A 4 35.79 4.92 -1.76
CA PRO A 4 35.65 5.73 -0.57
C PRO A 4 36.04 4.89 0.64
N ALA A 5 37.27 5.02 1.06
CA ALA A 5 37.68 4.70 2.43
C ALA A 5 37.08 5.77 3.37
N PHE A 6 35.83 5.62 3.81
CA PHE A 6 35.30 6.38 4.92
C PHE A 6 34.35 5.50 5.74
N GLY A 7 34.89 4.93 6.81
CA GLY A 7 34.19 4.13 7.81
C GLY A 7 33.24 4.94 8.71
N GLY A 8 32.33 5.72 8.12
CA GLY A 8 31.33 6.49 8.89
C GLY A 8 29.94 5.90 8.74
N THR A 9 29.14 5.91 9.82
CA THR A 9 27.75 5.47 9.81
C THR A 9 26.93 6.30 8.80
N ARG A 10 26.24 5.62 7.88
CA ARG A 10 25.30 6.23 6.94
C ARG A 10 23.97 6.48 7.64
N ARG A 11 23.43 7.68 7.50
CA ARG A 11 22.21 8.13 8.16
C ARG A 11 21.10 8.27 7.14
N ILE A 12 19.98 7.59 7.39
CA ILE A 12 18.76 7.67 6.57
C ILE A 12 17.69 8.34 7.42
N LEU A 13 17.06 9.38 6.89
CA LEU A 13 15.87 10.01 7.47
C LEU A 13 14.63 9.44 6.78
N VAL A 14 13.74 8.84 7.54
CA VAL A 14 12.40 8.40 7.11
C VAL A 14 11.38 9.43 7.56
N ASP A 15 10.65 10.01 6.62
CA ASP A 15 9.59 10.96 6.89
C ASP A 15 8.22 10.36 6.55
N ALA A 16 7.29 10.32 7.49
CA ALA A 16 5.97 9.74 7.32
C ALA A 16 4.88 10.60 7.96
N ARG A 17 3.76 10.74 7.26
CA ARG A 17 2.57 11.49 7.72
C ARG A 17 1.68 10.66 8.63
N THR A 18 1.62 9.36 8.38
CA THR A 18 0.74 8.41 9.06
C THR A 18 1.46 7.10 9.35
N ALA A 19 0.93 6.31 10.27
CA ALA A 19 1.45 4.97 10.54
C ALA A 19 1.34 4.04 9.32
N VAL A 20 0.37 4.27 8.42
CA VAL A 20 0.24 3.54 7.14
C VAL A 20 1.42 3.86 6.21
N ASN A 21 1.89 5.13 6.15
CA ASN A 21 3.09 5.47 5.39
C ASN A 21 4.32 4.75 5.95
N TYR A 22 4.46 4.69 7.29
CA TYR A 22 5.57 3.95 7.89
C TYR A 22 5.49 2.45 7.59
N ALA A 23 4.29 1.85 7.57
CA ALA A 23 4.11 0.44 7.23
C ALA A 23 4.69 0.08 5.85
N MET A 24 4.76 1.03 4.91
CA MET A 24 5.43 0.85 3.61
C MET A 24 6.94 0.66 3.75
N PHE A 25 7.56 1.36 4.68
CA PHE A 25 9.01 1.34 4.91
C PHE A 25 9.43 0.28 5.91
N ALA A 26 8.54 -0.18 6.75
CA ALA A 26 8.84 -1.07 7.87
C ALA A 26 9.59 -2.36 7.46
N PRO A 27 9.23 -3.07 6.36
CA PRO A 27 9.99 -4.23 5.92
C PRO A 27 11.44 -3.88 5.56
N VAL A 28 11.65 -2.80 4.83
CA VAL A 28 12.98 -2.34 4.41
C VAL A 28 13.80 -1.87 5.62
N HIS A 29 13.18 -1.15 6.55
CA HIS A 29 13.81 -0.76 7.81
C HIS A 29 14.27 -2.00 8.59
N ARG A 30 13.41 -3.00 8.75
CA ARG A 30 13.75 -4.27 9.44
C ARG A 30 14.91 -4.99 8.75
N ALA A 31 14.87 -5.12 7.43
CA ALA A 31 15.91 -5.79 6.64
C ALA A 31 17.29 -5.13 6.77
N MET A 32 17.33 -3.79 6.95
CA MET A 32 18.59 -3.04 7.05
C MET A 32 19.01 -2.74 8.49
N SER A 33 18.16 -2.97 9.51
CA SER A 33 18.41 -2.56 10.90
C SER A 33 19.52 -3.33 11.58
N GLY A 34 19.90 -4.51 11.05
CA GLY A 34 21.03 -5.31 11.52
C GLY A 34 22.41 -4.81 11.06
N ASP A 35 22.48 -3.89 10.10
CA ASP A 35 23.74 -3.33 9.61
C ASP A 35 24.17 -2.13 10.46
N ASP A 36 25.25 -2.29 11.24
CA ASP A 36 25.82 -1.26 12.11
C ASP A 36 26.35 -0.02 11.38
N ARG A 37 26.60 -0.14 10.07
CA ARG A 37 26.98 0.98 9.19
C ARG A 37 25.80 1.88 8.84
N VAL A 38 24.54 1.41 9.04
CA VAL A 38 23.31 2.15 8.71
C VAL A 38 22.60 2.58 9.99
N ARG A 39 22.10 3.82 9.99
CA ARG A 39 21.33 4.36 11.10
C ARG A 39 20.10 5.09 10.60
N PHE A 40 18.95 4.60 11.01
CA PHE A 40 17.68 5.24 10.71
C PHE A 40 17.32 6.31 11.73
N TYR A 41 16.73 7.38 11.24
CA TYR A 41 16.06 8.44 11.98
C TYR A 41 14.66 8.60 11.42
N PHE A 42 13.72 8.94 12.26
CA PHE A 42 12.30 9.04 11.92
C PHE A 42 11.79 10.44 12.24
N CYS A 43 11.03 11.02 11.33
CA CYS A 43 10.41 12.33 11.48
C CYS A 43 8.97 12.29 10.97
N ALA A 44 8.06 12.90 11.69
CA ALA A 44 6.72 13.22 11.23
C ALA A 44 6.68 14.73 10.95
N SER A 45 7.18 15.13 9.78
CA SER A 45 7.41 16.56 9.51
C SER A 45 6.13 17.39 9.48
N GLU A 46 5.00 16.81 9.07
CA GLU A 46 3.70 17.50 9.00
C GLU A 46 2.89 17.41 10.29
N GLU A 47 3.01 16.31 11.04
CA GLU A 47 2.28 16.09 12.30
C GLU A 47 3.23 15.67 13.44
N PRO A 48 4.16 16.55 13.90
CA PRO A 48 5.19 16.18 14.87
C PRO A 48 4.63 15.65 16.20
N SER A 49 3.45 16.11 16.61
CA SER A 49 2.76 15.63 17.81
C SER A 49 2.33 14.17 17.74
N LYS A 50 2.15 13.63 16.52
CA LYS A 50 1.77 12.23 16.28
C LYS A 50 2.97 11.31 16.03
N ALA A 51 4.20 11.80 16.08
CA ALA A 51 5.39 11.03 15.76
C ALA A 51 5.51 9.71 16.53
N ALA A 52 5.18 9.71 17.83
CA ALA A 52 5.21 8.51 18.66
C ALA A 52 4.20 7.44 18.20
N SER A 53 3.01 7.82 17.76
CA SER A 53 2.01 6.90 17.24
C SER A 53 2.35 6.41 15.82
N ILE A 54 2.86 7.30 14.97
CA ILE A 54 3.25 6.99 13.59
C ILE A 54 4.38 5.94 13.57
N PHE A 55 5.38 6.08 14.43
CA PHE A 55 6.55 5.21 14.47
C PHE A 55 6.52 4.18 15.62
N ARG A 56 5.35 3.88 16.18
CA ARG A 56 5.20 2.89 17.25
C ARG A 56 5.86 1.54 16.89
N ASP A 57 5.66 1.09 15.66
CA ASP A 57 6.14 -0.21 15.17
C ASP A 57 7.60 -0.17 14.67
N ALA A 58 8.28 1.00 14.76
CA ALA A 58 9.71 1.10 14.45
C ALA A 58 10.62 0.51 15.55
N GLY A 59 10.02 0.10 16.66
CA GLY A 59 10.69 -0.58 17.77
C GLY A 59 11.35 0.41 18.77
N PRO A 60 11.78 -0.11 19.91
CA PRO A 60 12.24 0.71 21.05
C PRO A 60 13.56 1.45 20.79
N ARG A 61 14.31 1.07 19.75
CA ARG A 61 15.56 1.71 19.35
C ARG A 61 15.38 2.77 18.26
N ALA A 62 14.12 3.02 17.82
CA ALA A 62 13.82 4.03 16.82
C ALA A 62 14.25 5.43 17.30
N ARG A 63 14.98 6.14 16.46
CA ARG A 63 15.45 7.50 16.74
C ARG A 63 14.48 8.51 16.15
N VAL A 64 13.38 8.75 16.84
CA VAL A 64 12.41 9.77 16.44
C VAL A 64 12.98 11.15 16.79
N ILE A 65 12.98 12.06 15.83
CA ILE A 65 13.48 13.44 15.99
C ILE A 65 12.46 14.44 15.44
N GLY A 66 12.44 15.63 16.02
CA GLY A 66 11.57 16.70 15.53
C GLY A 66 12.07 17.33 14.22
N PRO A 67 11.18 18.03 13.45
CA PRO A 67 11.52 18.62 12.16
C PRO A 67 12.70 19.59 12.19
N ALA A 68 12.79 20.44 13.21
CA ALA A 68 13.90 21.39 13.37
C ALA A 68 15.25 20.67 13.53
N ALA A 69 15.31 19.64 14.37
CA ALA A 69 16.51 18.82 14.54
C ALA A 69 16.86 18.02 13.28
N ALA A 70 15.85 17.55 12.55
CA ALA A 70 16.04 16.88 11.26
C ALA A 70 16.61 17.84 10.21
N ALA A 71 16.08 19.07 10.12
CA ALA A 71 16.54 20.06 9.14
C ALA A 71 18.04 20.40 9.30
N LEU A 72 18.54 20.46 10.53
CA LEU A 72 19.92 20.81 10.86
C LEU A 72 20.92 19.65 10.73
N LYS A 73 20.41 18.40 10.76
CA LYS A 73 21.24 17.21 10.76
C LYS A 73 21.62 16.77 9.36
N LYS A 74 22.86 16.31 9.16
CA LYS A 74 23.31 15.75 7.87
C LYS A 74 22.83 14.31 7.72
N PHE A 75 22.09 14.01 6.65
CA PHE A 75 21.67 12.69 6.22
C PHE A 75 22.28 12.33 4.86
N HIS A 76 22.44 11.03 4.60
CA HIS A 76 22.89 10.52 3.30
C HIS A 76 21.69 10.29 2.38
N ALA A 77 20.58 9.83 2.95
CA ALA A 77 19.31 9.68 2.24
C ALA A 77 18.14 10.23 3.07
N TYR A 78 17.14 10.71 2.36
CA TYR A 78 15.82 11.09 2.86
C TYR A 78 14.78 10.27 2.11
N LEU A 79 13.98 9.50 2.83
CA LEU A 79 12.99 8.58 2.31
C LEU A 79 11.59 9.01 2.73
N THR A 80 10.69 9.16 1.78
CA THR A 80 9.27 9.39 2.03
C THR A 80 8.40 8.67 1.01
N SER A 81 7.12 8.47 1.32
CA SER A 81 6.10 7.97 0.39
C SER A 81 5.19 9.07 -0.15
N ASP A 82 5.40 10.31 0.28
CA ASP A 82 4.65 11.48 -0.14
C ASP A 82 5.43 12.32 -1.15
N PHE A 83 4.74 13.13 -1.96
CA PHE A 83 5.37 14.01 -2.94
C PHE A 83 5.90 15.30 -2.32
N THR A 84 5.42 15.65 -1.13
CA THR A 84 5.97 16.73 -0.33
C THR A 84 7.17 16.23 0.47
N TRP A 85 8.14 17.10 0.68
CA TRP A 85 9.31 16.81 1.51
C TRP A 85 9.73 18.02 2.34
N MET A 86 10.31 17.77 3.49
CA MET A 86 10.85 18.82 4.33
C MET A 86 12.16 19.39 3.74
N LYS A 87 12.40 20.67 3.95
CA LYS A 87 13.69 21.30 3.59
C LYS A 87 14.78 20.86 4.55
N LEU A 88 15.86 20.31 3.99
CA LEU A 88 17.07 19.94 4.73
C LEU A 88 18.20 20.91 4.33
N LEU A 89 19.00 21.36 5.32
CA LEU A 89 20.11 22.30 5.07
C LEU A 89 21.27 21.63 4.33
N HIS A 90 21.42 20.32 4.43
CA HIS A 90 22.50 19.59 3.78
C HIS A 90 22.01 18.86 2.53
N ARG A 91 22.87 18.75 1.53
CA ARG A 91 22.61 17.92 0.33
C ARG A 91 22.37 16.48 0.77
N THR A 92 21.22 15.94 0.39
CA THR A 92 20.73 14.62 0.79
C THR A 92 20.13 13.94 -0.44
N CYS A 93 20.39 12.64 -0.62
CA CYS A 93 19.73 11.85 -1.66
C CYS A 93 18.24 11.71 -1.32
N ARG A 94 17.36 12.34 -2.10
CA ARG A 94 15.91 12.26 -1.92
C ARG A 94 15.37 11.05 -2.64
N ILE A 95 14.63 10.23 -1.92
CA ILE A 95 14.07 8.95 -2.39
C ILE A 95 12.57 8.98 -2.18
N GLN A 96 11.82 8.83 -3.26
CA GLN A 96 10.39 8.63 -3.25
C GLN A 96 10.09 7.14 -3.36
N MET A 97 9.38 6.57 -2.38
CA MET A 97 8.81 5.22 -2.45
C MET A 97 7.30 5.32 -2.64
N PHE A 98 6.82 5.00 -3.83
CA PHE A 98 5.38 5.04 -4.08
C PHE A 98 4.63 4.04 -3.21
N HIS A 99 3.53 4.48 -2.56
CA HIS A 99 2.76 3.69 -1.60
C HIS A 99 1.41 3.19 -2.14
N GLY A 100 1.07 3.50 -3.38
CA GLY A 100 -0.17 3.07 -4.03
C GLY A 100 0.09 2.34 -5.33
N VAL A 101 -0.64 1.27 -5.57
CA VAL A 101 -0.49 0.42 -6.77
C VAL A 101 -1.08 1.04 -8.02
N GLY A 102 -2.01 1.99 -7.88
CA GLY A 102 -2.58 2.78 -8.97
C GLY A 102 -2.92 4.17 -8.46
N GLY A 103 -2.81 5.19 -9.29
CA GLY A 103 -3.16 6.55 -8.93
C GLY A 103 -4.66 6.69 -8.66
N LYS A 104 -5.09 6.55 -7.41
CA LYS A 104 -6.50 6.71 -7.01
C LYS A 104 -7.07 8.04 -7.46
N TYR A 105 -6.24 9.08 -7.51
CA TYR A 105 -6.60 10.46 -7.82
C TYR A 105 -6.03 10.97 -9.15
N GLY A 106 -5.51 10.09 -9.98
CA GLY A 106 -4.91 10.39 -11.27
C GLY A 106 -4.18 9.16 -11.76
N PHE A 107 -4.91 8.26 -12.40
CA PHE A 107 -4.41 6.93 -12.72
C PHE A 107 -3.32 7.00 -13.78
N ASP A 108 -3.47 7.88 -14.75
CA ASP A 108 -2.69 7.88 -15.98
C ASP A 108 -1.73 9.07 -16.11
N ALA A 109 -1.79 10.06 -15.20
CA ALA A 109 -0.88 11.19 -15.20
C ALA A 109 -0.37 11.49 -13.78
N PRO A 110 0.94 11.70 -13.59
CA PRO A 110 1.44 12.22 -12.33
C PRO A 110 0.96 13.66 -12.15
N THR A 111 0.43 13.97 -10.98
CA THR A 111 -0.04 15.30 -10.62
C THR A 111 1.10 16.17 -10.07
N GLU A 112 2.23 15.58 -9.72
CA GLU A 112 3.39 16.22 -9.11
C GLU A 112 4.66 16.05 -9.93
N SER A 113 5.57 17.01 -9.80
CA SER A 113 6.87 16.95 -10.45
C SER A 113 7.77 15.85 -9.86
N LEU A 114 8.34 15.02 -10.73
CA LEU A 114 9.27 13.96 -10.36
C LEU A 114 10.75 14.39 -10.42
N SER A 115 11.04 15.56 -11.02
CA SER A 115 12.40 16.06 -11.19
C SER A 115 13.20 16.29 -9.90
N PRO A 116 12.60 16.63 -8.75
CA PRO A 116 13.35 16.81 -7.51
C PRO A 116 13.91 15.52 -6.91
N TRP A 117 13.44 14.35 -7.34
CA TRP A 117 13.80 13.07 -6.73
C TRP A 117 15.07 12.48 -7.37
N HIS A 118 15.99 12.00 -6.53
CA HIS A 118 17.22 11.35 -6.99
C HIS A 118 17.02 9.85 -7.21
N ARG A 119 16.02 9.26 -6.54
CA ARG A 119 15.56 7.88 -6.73
C ARG A 119 14.05 7.83 -6.61
N LEU A 120 13.43 7.07 -7.51
CA LEU A 120 11.99 6.83 -7.60
C LEU A 120 11.77 5.32 -7.55
N LEU A 121 11.25 4.83 -6.43
CA LEU A 121 11.00 3.41 -6.19
C LEU A 121 9.57 3.06 -6.62
N PHE A 122 9.45 2.54 -7.86
CA PHE A 122 8.16 2.21 -8.45
C PHE A 122 7.64 0.86 -7.96
N VAL A 123 6.35 0.80 -7.64
CA VAL A 123 5.65 -0.41 -7.18
C VAL A 123 5.27 -1.36 -8.31
N ASN A 124 5.09 -0.82 -9.55
CA ASN A 124 4.74 -1.60 -10.73
C ASN A 124 5.15 -0.89 -12.03
N ARG A 125 5.15 -1.66 -13.12
CA ARG A 125 5.45 -1.15 -14.47
C ARG A 125 4.38 -0.20 -14.98
N ARG A 126 3.11 -0.44 -14.66
CA ARG A 126 1.98 0.38 -15.08
C ARG A 126 2.19 1.84 -14.68
N ARG A 127 2.47 2.11 -13.41
CA ARG A 127 2.74 3.47 -12.93
C ARG A 127 3.99 4.08 -13.55
N LEU A 128 5.05 3.29 -13.71
CA LEU A 128 6.26 3.74 -14.39
C LEU A 128 5.97 4.18 -15.83
N ASN A 129 5.26 3.33 -16.60
CA ASN A 129 4.92 3.60 -17.99
C ASN A 129 4.01 4.83 -18.11
N ASN A 130 3.06 5.00 -17.19
CA ASN A 130 2.18 6.18 -17.18
C ASN A 130 2.96 7.47 -16.92
N CYS A 131 3.95 7.46 -16.01
CA CYS A 131 4.82 8.62 -15.78
C CYS A 131 5.68 8.95 -17.01
N ILE A 132 6.17 7.95 -17.72
CA ILE A 132 6.93 8.14 -18.96
C ILE A 132 6.02 8.67 -20.07
N ALA A 133 4.85 8.07 -20.27
CA ALA A 133 3.87 8.50 -21.28
C ALA A 133 3.37 9.93 -21.06
N ALA A 134 3.24 10.34 -19.81
CA ALA A 134 2.87 11.72 -19.44
C ALA A 134 4.04 12.71 -19.56
N GLY A 135 5.25 12.28 -19.96
CA GLY A 135 6.45 13.14 -20.06
C GLY A 135 6.99 13.62 -18.71
N ALA A 136 6.57 13.01 -17.60
CA ALA A 136 7.05 13.39 -16.27
C ALA A 136 8.42 12.78 -15.94
N LEU A 137 8.86 11.81 -16.74
CA LEU A 137 10.09 11.05 -16.53
C LEU A 137 10.61 10.50 -17.86
N GLU A 138 11.92 10.63 -18.09
CA GLU A 138 12.57 10.01 -19.24
C GLU A 138 12.71 8.49 -19.05
N PRO A 139 12.54 7.67 -20.10
CA PRO A 139 12.58 6.20 -20.00
C PRO A 139 13.90 5.62 -19.46
N ASP A 140 15.01 6.31 -19.68
CA ASP A 140 16.36 5.93 -19.26
C ASP A 140 16.84 6.71 -18.03
N SER A 141 15.96 7.41 -17.34
CA SER A 141 16.31 8.19 -16.16
C SER A 141 17.02 7.34 -15.10
N PRO A 142 18.21 7.75 -14.63
CA PRO A 142 18.95 7.03 -13.60
C PRO A 142 18.26 7.04 -12.23
N ALA A 143 17.17 7.79 -12.09
CA ALA A 143 16.36 7.81 -10.87
C ALA A 143 15.45 6.58 -10.74
N ILE A 144 15.12 5.91 -11.84
CA ILE A 144 14.14 4.81 -11.86
C ILE A 144 14.67 3.57 -11.14
N ARG A 145 13.86 3.03 -10.23
CA ARG A 145 14.02 1.70 -9.63
C ARG A 145 12.66 1.02 -9.56
N LEU A 146 12.48 -0.06 -10.31
CA LEU A 146 11.28 -0.89 -10.24
C LEU A 146 11.49 -1.93 -9.14
N VAL A 147 10.94 -1.68 -7.97
CA VAL A 147 11.21 -2.46 -6.75
C VAL A 147 10.03 -3.32 -6.31
N GLY A 148 8.80 -2.97 -6.68
CA GLY A 148 7.59 -3.56 -6.11
C GLY A 148 7.13 -2.85 -4.83
N MET A 149 6.27 -3.51 -4.06
CA MET A 149 5.66 -2.95 -2.86
C MET A 149 6.10 -3.73 -1.62
N PRO A 150 7.11 -3.28 -0.85
CA PRO A 150 7.68 -4.05 0.28
C PRO A 150 6.65 -4.49 1.32
N LYS A 151 5.68 -3.64 1.62
CA LYS A 151 4.61 -3.93 2.59
C LYS A 151 3.89 -5.25 2.31
N VAL A 152 3.65 -5.57 1.03
CA VAL A 152 2.84 -6.74 0.65
C VAL A 152 3.64 -8.02 0.45
N ASP A 153 4.96 -8.00 0.60
CA ASP A 153 5.78 -9.21 0.53
C ASP A 153 5.27 -10.28 1.51
N ALA A 154 4.89 -9.87 2.73
CA ALA A 154 4.34 -10.74 3.76
C ALA A 154 3.01 -11.44 3.37
N LEU A 155 2.34 -11.00 2.31
CA LEU A 155 1.13 -11.67 1.81
C LEU A 155 1.46 -12.95 1.02
N VAL A 156 2.70 -13.10 0.53
CA VAL A 156 3.08 -14.17 -0.40
C VAL A 156 4.33 -14.95 0.02
N ASP A 157 5.13 -14.45 0.98
CA ASP A 157 6.40 -15.06 1.41
C ASP A 157 6.26 -16.12 2.50
N GLY A 158 5.04 -16.33 3.01
CA GLY A 158 4.76 -17.30 4.08
C GLY A 158 5.14 -16.83 5.48
N SER A 159 5.56 -15.57 5.67
CA SER A 159 5.92 -15.03 6.99
C SER A 159 4.71 -14.77 7.89
N LEU A 160 3.51 -14.72 7.33
CA LEU A 160 2.25 -14.57 8.03
C LEU A 160 1.39 -15.82 7.84
N GLU A 161 0.93 -16.41 8.95
CA GLU A 161 0.04 -17.57 8.95
C GLU A 161 -1.32 -17.20 9.52
N ARG A 162 -2.40 -17.64 8.83
CA ARG A 162 -3.79 -17.35 9.17
C ARG A 162 -4.11 -17.68 10.64
N ASP A 163 -3.82 -18.90 11.06
CA ASP A 163 -4.22 -19.38 12.38
C ASP A 163 -3.44 -18.68 13.50
N THR A 164 -2.18 -18.34 13.26
CA THR A 164 -1.37 -17.53 14.17
C THR A 164 -1.96 -16.13 14.35
N VAL A 165 -2.41 -15.50 13.25
CA VAL A 165 -3.06 -14.18 13.32
C VAL A 165 -4.40 -14.28 14.04
N LEU A 166 -5.26 -15.26 13.71
CA LEU A 166 -6.55 -15.44 14.38
C LEU A 166 -6.37 -15.70 15.88
N ALA A 167 -5.42 -16.54 16.27
CA ALA A 167 -5.11 -16.79 17.68
C ALA A 167 -4.67 -15.50 18.41
N SER A 168 -3.85 -14.66 17.77
CA SER A 168 -3.44 -13.36 18.34
C SER A 168 -4.59 -12.38 18.54
N LEU A 169 -5.67 -12.55 17.76
CA LEU A 169 -6.90 -11.76 17.84
C LEU A 169 -7.95 -12.38 18.78
N GLY A 170 -7.70 -13.58 19.30
CA GLY A 170 -8.68 -14.32 20.11
C GLY A 170 -9.88 -14.84 19.30
N LEU A 171 -9.69 -15.04 17.99
CA LEU A 171 -10.73 -15.54 17.08
C LEU A 171 -10.56 -17.04 16.81
N PRO A 172 -11.65 -17.82 16.78
CA PRO A 172 -11.59 -19.26 16.49
C PRO A 172 -11.17 -19.53 15.04
N PRO A 173 -10.20 -20.43 14.79
CA PRO A 173 -9.68 -20.69 13.44
C PRO A 173 -10.61 -21.54 12.56
N ASP A 174 -11.55 -22.26 13.15
CA ASP A 174 -12.51 -23.15 12.49
C ASP A 174 -13.68 -22.42 11.80
N ARG A 175 -13.78 -21.11 11.96
CA ARG A 175 -14.79 -20.27 11.33
C ARG A 175 -14.25 -19.51 10.15
N PRO A 176 -15.04 -19.33 9.06
CA PRO A 176 -14.72 -18.37 8.02
C PRO A 176 -14.56 -16.97 8.61
N THR A 177 -13.65 -16.19 8.05
CA THR A 177 -13.32 -14.86 8.55
C THR A 177 -13.61 -13.79 7.51
N VAL A 178 -14.43 -12.81 7.87
CA VAL A 178 -14.76 -11.64 7.06
C VAL A 178 -13.99 -10.44 7.58
N LEU A 179 -13.22 -9.80 6.69
CA LEU A 179 -12.55 -8.53 6.97
C LEU A 179 -13.39 -7.38 6.43
N TYR A 180 -13.80 -6.45 7.29
CA TYR A 180 -14.37 -5.17 6.87
C TYR A 180 -13.33 -4.08 6.99
N ALA A 181 -12.88 -3.56 5.84
CA ALA A 181 -11.83 -2.55 5.77
C ALA A 181 -12.25 -1.39 4.84
N PRO A 182 -13.10 -0.49 5.33
CA PRO A 182 -13.56 0.67 4.59
C PRO A 182 -12.45 1.71 4.42
N THR A 183 -12.57 2.56 3.39
CA THR A 183 -11.74 3.75 3.26
C THR A 183 -12.13 4.80 4.31
N TRP A 184 -11.26 5.77 4.54
CA TRP A 184 -11.58 6.92 5.38
C TRP A 184 -12.28 7.99 4.55
N SER A 185 -13.38 8.50 5.00
CA SER A 185 -14.09 9.68 4.46
C SER A 185 -15.40 9.85 5.22
N PRO A 186 -15.94 11.07 5.36
CA PRO A 186 -17.33 11.26 5.82
C PRO A 186 -18.36 10.58 4.92
N ALA A 187 -18.03 10.36 3.65
CA ALA A 187 -18.88 9.65 2.68
C ALA A 187 -18.52 8.16 2.51
N SER A 188 -17.71 7.56 3.36
CA SER A 188 -17.34 6.14 3.25
C SER A 188 -18.50 5.21 3.59
N SER A 189 -18.38 3.94 3.19
CA SER A 189 -19.34 2.90 3.59
C SER A 189 -19.43 2.75 5.11
N LEU A 190 -18.38 3.08 5.86
CA LEU A 190 -18.41 3.11 7.31
C LEU A 190 -19.43 4.13 7.84
N ASN A 191 -19.43 5.33 7.29
CA ASN A 191 -20.31 6.41 7.72
C ASN A 191 -21.76 6.20 7.31
N THR A 192 -22.02 5.52 6.19
CA THR A 192 -23.37 5.32 5.65
C THR A 192 -24.03 4.03 6.12
N LEU A 193 -23.29 2.92 6.16
CA LEU A 193 -23.81 1.57 6.40
C LEU A 193 -23.11 0.84 7.55
N GLY A 194 -21.96 1.32 8.03
CA GLY A 194 -21.01 0.54 8.81
C GLY A 194 -21.56 -0.16 10.04
N LEU A 195 -22.31 0.54 10.91
CA LEU A 195 -22.83 -0.06 12.15
C LEU A 195 -23.89 -1.12 11.87
N GLU A 196 -24.79 -0.87 10.94
CA GLU A 196 -25.82 -1.85 10.57
C GLU A 196 -25.20 -3.05 9.83
N LEU A 197 -24.22 -2.83 8.97
CA LEU A 197 -23.48 -3.91 8.34
C LEU A 197 -22.80 -4.80 9.39
N LEU A 198 -22.14 -4.22 10.39
CA LEU A 198 -21.52 -5.00 11.47
C LEU A 198 -22.57 -5.79 12.27
N ARG A 199 -23.73 -5.20 12.56
CA ARG A 199 -24.83 -5.88 13.21
C ARG A 199 -25.29 -7.11 12.41
N ARG A 200 -25.40 -6.98 11.09
CA ARG A 200 -25.84 -8.07 10.21
C ARG A 200 -24.75 -9.15 10.03
N LEU A 201 -23.50 -8.78 9.87
CA LEU A 201 -22.38 -9.74 9.78
C LEU A 201 -22.29 -10.64 11.02
N ARG A 202 -22.58 -10.10 12.21
CA ARG A 202 -22.58 -10.86 13.45
C ARG A 202 -23.67 -11.92 13.53
N MET A 203 -24.69 -11.87 12.70
CA MET A 203 -25.73 -12.89 12.61
C MET A 203 -25.28 -14.12 11.78
N LEU A 204 -24.19 -13.98 11.02
CA LEU A 204 -23.59 -15.07 10.27
C LEU A 204 -22.64 -15.91 11.17
N PRO A 205 -22.44 -17.20 10.87
CA PRO A 205 -21.50 -18.06 11.59
C PRO A 205 -20.03 -17.80 11.16
N VAL A 206 -19.58 -16.53 11.22
CA VAL A 206 -18.26 -16.09 10.79
C VAL A 206 -17.53 -15.32 11.88
N ASN A 207 -16.20 -15.24 11.76
CA ASN A 207 -15.42 -14.23 12.47
C ASN A 207 -15.50 -12.90 11.70
N VAL A 208 -15.47 -11.78 12.41
CA VAL A 208 -15.45 -10.44 11.82
C VAL A 208 -14.23 -9.68 12.32
N ILE A 209 -13.38 -9.25 11.40
CA ILE A 209 -12.27 -8.32 11.69
C ILE A 209 -12.65 -6.96 11.10
N VAL A 210 -12.69 -5.93 11.94
CA VAL A 210 -12.90 -4.56 11.50
C VAL A 210 -11.53 -3.86 11.47
N LYS A 211 -11.10 -3.38 10.32
CA LYS A 211 -9.84 -2.65 10.17
C LYS A 211 -10.10 -1.23 9.70
N LEU A 212 -10.08 -0.30 10.63
CA LEU A 212 -10.23 1.12 10.33
C LEU A 212 -8.91 1.70 9.81
N HIS A 213 -9.02 2.67 8.91
CA HIS A 213 -7.88 3.50 8.51
C HIS A 213 -7.58 4.50 9.65
N ASP A 214 -6.31 4.91 9.80
CA ASP A 214 -5.88 5.86 10.86
C ASP A 214 -6.71 7.16 10.87
N ARG A 215 -7.05 7.67 9.69
CA ARG A 215 -7.88 8.87 9.55
C ARG A 215 -9.35 8.66 9.97
N SER A 216 -9.85 7.44 9.94
CA SER A 216 -11.19 7.14 10.51
C SER A 216 -11.22 7.25 12.02
N CYS A 217 -10.05 7.19 12.67
CA CYS A 217 -9.90 7.40 14.12
C CYS A 217 -9.63 8.87 14.48
N ASP A 218 -9.56 9.77 13.51
CA ASP A 218 -9.32 11.19 13.70
C ASP A 218 -10.66 11.95 13.70
N LEU A 219 -10.97 12.61 14.81
CA LEU A 219 -12.26 13.29 15.01
C LEU A 219 -12.49 14.51 14.12
N ARG A 220 -11.51 14.93 13.33
CA ARG A 220 -11.69 16.03 12.38
C ARG A 220 -12.79 15.70 11.37
N PRO A 221 -13.79 16.58 11.17
CA PRO A 221 -14.96 16.29 10.32
C PRO A 221 -14.63 15.86 8.90
N GLN A 222 -13.55 16.39 8.32
CA GLN A 222 -13.09 16.02 6.96
C GLN A 222 -12.57 14.58 6.86
N TYR A 223 -12.31 13.89 7.98
CA TYR A 223 -11.80 12.53 8.00
C TYR A 223 -12.84 11.50 8.43
N SER A 224 -13.45 11.69 9.60
CA SER A 224 -14.39 10.73 10.20
C SER A 224 -15.85 11.22 10.19
N GLY A 225 -16.11 12.44 9.73
CA GLY A 225 -17.40 13.10 9.94
C GLY A 225 -17.61 13.58 11.39
N GLY A 226 -16.53 13.69 12.18
CA GLY A 226 -16.60 14.05 13.61
C GLY A 226 -16.98 12.88 14.54
N ILE A 227 -17.03 11.65 14.01
CA ILE A 227 -17.44 10.46 14.76
C ILE A 227 -16.21 9.76 15.33
N ASP A 228 -16.27 9.38 16.62
CA ASP A 228 -15.33 8.44 17.24
C ASP A 228 -15.69 7.01 16.83
N TRP A 229 -15.18 6.60 15.68
CA TRP A 229 -15.48 5.30 15.12
C TRP A 229 -15.01 4.12 15.98
N PRO A 230 -13.83 4.13 16.61
CA PRO A 230 -13.47 3.10 17.61
C PRO A 230 -14.50 2.94 18.71
N ALA A 231 -14.99 4.02 19.29
CA ALA A 231 -16.02 3.99 20.31
C ALA A 231 -17.39 3.55 19.75
N ALA A 232 -17.75 4.01 18.55
CA ALA A 232 -19.03 3.67 17.91
C ALA A 232 -19.12 2.20 17.51
N VAL A 233 -18.03 1.57 17.06
CA VAL A 233 -18.04 0.14 16.67
C VAL A 233 -17.90 -0.79 17.87
N ALA A 234 -17.32 -0.36 18.99
CA ALA A 234 -17.05 -1.20 20.15
C ALA A 234 -18.26 -2.00 20.65
N PRO A 235 -19.50 -1.45 20.75
CA PRO A 235 -20.69 -2.22 21.16
C PRO A 235 -21.09 -3.31 20.16
N HIS A 236 -20.63 -3.21 18.90
CA HIS A 236 -20.91 -4.15 17.84
C HIS A 236 -19.86 -5.26 17.74
N LEU A 237 -18.81 -5.22 18.57
CA LEU A 237 -17.77 -6.24 18.63
C LEU A 237 -18.17 -7.27 19.70
N ALA A 238 -18.71 -8.41 19.27
CA ALA A 238 -19.10 -9.47 20.18
C ALA A 238 -17.88 -10.21 20.72
N ALA A 239 -17.88 -10.53 22.00
CA ALA A 239 -16.84 -11.37 22.59
C ALA A 239 -16.70 -12.69 21.83
N GLY A 240 -15.49 -13.01 21.36
CA GLY A 240 -15.14 -14.27 20.75
C GLY A 240 -15.43 -14.44 19.24
N SER A 241 -16.06 -13.47 18.57
CA SER A 241 -16.32 -13.59 17.12
C SER A 241 -16.10 -12.31 16.30
N ALA A 242 -15.86 -11.17 16.95
CA ALA A 242 -15.60 -9.91 16.24
C ALA A 242 -14.56 -9.06 16.96
N VAL A 243 -13.63 -8.45 16.22
CA VAL A 243 -12.56 -7.63 16.79
C VAL A 243 -12.30 -6.37 15.97
N LEU A 244 -11.86 -5.30 16.64
CA LEU A 244 -11.27 -4.12 16.00
C LEU A 244 -9.76 -4.31 15.92
N ALA A 245 -9.24 -4.34 14.69
CA ALA A 245 -7.82 -4.46 14.41
C ALA A 245 -7.06 -3.19 14.79
N SER A 246 -6.00 -3.32 15.58
CA SER A 246 -5.25 -2.20 16.15
C SER A 246 -3.94 -1.84 15.42
N SER A 247 -3.35 -2.78 14.65
CA SER A 247 -2.11 -2.51 13.90
C SER A 247 -2.36 -1.57 12.72
N ALA A 248 -1.40 -0.72 12.41
CA ALA A 248 -1.40 0.10 11.19
C ALA A 248 -1.22 -0.76 9.93
N ASP A 249 -0.47 -1.86 10.03
CA ASP A 249 -0.30 -2.83 8.95
C ASP A 249 -1.56 -3.68 8.79
N ILE A 250 -2.13 -3.68 7.59
CA ILE A 250 -3.32 -4.48 7.26
C ILE A 250 -2.96 -5.93 6.86
N CYS A 251 -1.73 -6.21 6.46
CA CYS A 251 -1.33 -7.50 5.88
C CYS A 251 -1.69 -8.71 6.75
N PRO A 252 -1.50 -8.71 8.08
CA PRO A 252 -1.95 -9.83 8.92
C PRO A 252 -3.45 -10.13 8.77
N TYR A 253 -4.27 -9.08 8.67
CA TYR A 253 -5.73 -9.24 8.58
C TYR A 253 -6.18 -9.70 7.19
N LEU A 254 -5.45 -9.29 6.14
CA LEU A 254 -5.65 -9.82 4.78
C LEU A 254 -5.33 -11.31 4.70
N VAL A 255 -4.29 -11.78 5.41
CA VAL A 255 -3.94 -13.20 5.48
C VAL A 255 -4.98 -14.00 6.27
N ALA A 256 -5.50 -13.42 7.35
CA ALA A 256 -6.45 -14.08 8.22
C ALA A 256 -7.86 -14.22 7.62
N SER A 257 -8.21 -13.43 6.59
CA SER A 257 -9.57 -13.37 6.07
C SER A 257 -9.82 -14.28 4.86
N ASP A 258 -11.05 -14.79 4.75
CA ASP A 258 -11.55 -15.59 3.64
C ASP A 258 -12.33 -14.73 2.65
N VAL A 259 -12.96 -13.65 3.12
CA VAL A 259 -13.66 -12.63 2.31
C VAL A 259 -13.31 -11.25 2.86
N MET A 260 -13.08 -10.29 1.97
CA MET A 260 -12.92 -8.88 2.35
C MET A 260 -14.10 -8.06 1.85
N ILE A 261 -14.66 -7.24 2.73
CA ILE A 261 -15.61 -6.17 2.38
C ILE A 261 -14.84 -4.85 2.42
N THR A 262 -14.95 -4.07 1.36
CA THR A 262 -14.38 -2.72 1.30
C THR A 262 -15.28 -1.81 0.47
N ASP A 263 -14.92 -0.55 0.34
CA ASP A 263 -15.53 0.37 -0.62
C ASP A 263 -14.53 0.71 -1.75
N HIS A 264 -14.00 1.92 -1.82
CA HIS A 264 -13.00 2.36 -2.80
C HIS A 264 -11.58 2.42 -2.19
N SER A 265 -11.24 1.48 -1.29
CA SER A 265 -9.92 1.39 -0.64
C SER A 265 -8.88 0.68 -1.51
N SER A 266 -7.64 1.18 -1.49
CA SER A 266 -6.49 0.50 -2.12
C SER A 266 -6.14 -0.85 -1.48
N ALA A 267 -6.59 -1.10 -0.25
CA ALA A 267 -6.44 -2.39 0.41
C ALA A 267 -7.15 -3.53 -0.33
N GLY A 268 -8.22 -3.22 -1.09
CA GLY A 268 -8.88 -4.18 -1.97
C GLY A 268 -7.94 -4.75 -3.04
N PHE A 269 -7.05 -3.92 -3.61
CA PHE A 269 -6.05 -4.41 -4.56
C PHE A 269 -4.96 -5.24 -3.87
N GLU A 270 -4.51 -4.85 -2.67
CA GLU A 270 -3.55 -5.65 -1.89
C GLU A 270 -4.11 -7.05 -1.60
N TYR A 271 -5.42 -7.16 -1.34
CA TYR A 271 -6.10 -8.42 -1.08
C TYR A 271 -6.08 -9.39 -2.28
N LEU A 272 -5.98 -8.89 -3.51
CA LEU A 272 -5.90 -9.73 -4.72
C LEU A 272 -4.69 -10.67 -4.70
N LEU A 273 -3.61 -10.31 -3.97
CA LEU A 273 -2.44 -11.18 -3.78
C LEU A 273 -2.77 -12.46 -3.00
N ARG A 274 -3.89 -12.51 -2.30
CA ARG A 274 -4.41 -13.70 -1.61
C ARG A 274 -5.33 -14.54 -2.48
N ASP A 275 -5.71 -14.04 -3.66
CA ASP A 275 -6.72 -14.63 -4.55
C ASP A 275 -8.02 -15.02 -3.82
N ARG A 276 -8.43 -14.23 -2.83
CA ARG A 276 -9.66 -14.41 -2.06
C ARG A 276 -10.74 -13.44 -2.54
N PRO A 277 -12.05 -13.80 -2.35
CA PRO A 277 -13.17 -12.98 -2.78
C PRO A 277 -13.18 -11.58 -2.17
N LEU A 278 -13.52 -10.61 -3.00
CA LEU A 278 -13.68 -9.22 -2.62
C LEU A 278 -15.13 -8.77 -2.87
N VAL A 279 -15.79 -8.25 -1.84
CA VAL A 279 -17.09 -7.58 -1.92
C VAL A 279 -16.87 -6.09 -1.81
N ARG A 280 -17.30 -5.34 -2.82
CA ARG A 280 -17.16 -3.89 -2.86
C ARG A 280 -18.49 -3.19 -2.66
N ILE A 281 -18.59 -2.38 -1.63
CA ILE A 281 -19.72 -1.46 -1.46
C ILE A 281 -19.48 -0.26 -2.35
N HIS A 282 -20.32 -0.07 -3.35
CA HIS A 282 -20.26 1.10 -4.23
C HIS A 282 -20.89 2.29 -3.53
N VAL A 283 -20.10 3.35 -3.33
CA VAL A 283 -20.51 4.60 -2.68
C VAL A 283 -20.23 5.75 -3.64
N PRO A 284 -21.22 6.18 -4.46
CA PRO A 284 -21.04 7.25 -5.45
C PRO A 284 -20.57 8.57 -4.83
N GLU A 285 -21.14 8.96 -3.67
CA GLU A 285 -20.78 10.19 -2.97
C GLU A 285 -19.30 10.21 -2.57
N LEU A 286 -18.74 9.06 -2.22
CA LEU A 286 -17.31 8.94 -1.92
C LEU A 286 -16.47 9.13 -3.19
N VAL A 287 -16.92 8.58 -4.33
CA VAL A 287 -16.21 8.72 -5.61
C VAL A 287 -16.14 10.19 -6.02
N GLU A 288 -17.26 10.89 -5.91
CA GLU A 288 -17.36 12.32 -6.24
C GLU A 288 -16.55 13.17 -5.25
N LEU A 289 -16.78 13.03 -3.94
CA LEU A 289 -16.14 13.85 -2.91
C LEU A 289 -14.61 13.71 -2.93
N ALA A 290 -14.12 12.50 -3.17
CA ALA A 290 -12.69 12.22 -3.19
C ALA A 290 -12.07 12.31 -4.60
N ASN A 291 -12.86 12.68 -5.63
CA ASN A 291 -12.43 12.74 -7.03
C ASN A 291 -11.65 11.48 -7.45
N ILE A 292 -12.25 10.31 -7.19
CA ILE A 292 -11.61 9.02 -7.51
C ILE A 292 -11.70 8.79 -9.02
N HIS A 293 -10.57 8.47 -9.64
CA HIS A 293 -10.48 8.26 -11.08
C HIS A 293 -11.39 7.10 -11.53
N PRO A 294 -12.17 7.24 -12.63
CA PRO A 294 -13.09 6.23 -13.12
C PRO A 294 -12.42 4.86 -13.38
N ASP A 295 -11.20 4.84 -13.95
CA ASP A 295 -10.47 3.59 -14.20
C ASP A 295 -10.13 2.85 -12.91
N TYR A 296 -9.83 3.58 -11.82
CA TYR A 296 -9.62 2.97 -10.52
C TYR A 296 -10.89 2.30 -10.00
N VAL A 297 -12.04 2.98 -10.16
CA VAL A 297 -13.36 2.46 -9.76
C VAL A 297 -13.70 1.21 -10.57
N GLN A 298 -13.48 1.26 -11.90
CA GLN A 298 -13.76 0.15 -12.80
C GLN A 298 -12.86 -1.06 -12.52
N LEU A 299 -11.56 -0.84 -12.38
CA LEU A 299 -10.59 -1.91 -12.10
C LEU A 299 -10.93 -2.67 -10.81
N LEU A 300 -11.40 -1.95 -9.78
CA LEU A 300 -11.82 -2.57 -8.53
C LEU A 300 -13.17 -3.31 -8.70
N ALA A 301 -14.07 -2.80 -9.55
CA ALA A 301 -15.34 -3.45 -9.87
C ALA A 301 -15.14 -4.79 -10.60
N ASP A 302 -14.19 -4.85 -11.52
CA ASP A 302 -13.94 -6.05 -12.34
C ASP A 302 -13.52 -7.26 -11.49
N VAL A 303 -12.83 -7.01 -10.39
CA VAL A 303 -12.25 -8.04 -9.48
C VAL A 303 -13.11 -8.32 -8.25
N SER A 304 -14.19 -7.58 -8.05
CA SER A 304 -15.06 -7.68 -6.86
C SER A 304 -16.51 -7.95 -7.23
N GLU A 305 -17.28 -8.43 -6.27
CA GLU A 305 -18.73 -8.35 -6.33
C GLU A 305 -19.17 -6.99 -5.80
N SER A 306 -19.89 -6.22 -6.63
CA SER A 306 -20.30 -4.85 -6.30
C SER A 306 -21.72 -4.83 -5.73
N THR A 307 -21.88 -4.17 -4.60
CA THR A 307 -23.16 -4.01 -3.89
C THR A 307 -23.39 -2.55 -3.51
N ALA A 308 -24.61 -2.17 -3.16
CA ALA A 308 -24.92 -0.83 -2.67
C ALA A 308 -25.77 -0.88 -1.39
N ALA A 309 -26.51 -1.96 -1.17
CA ALA A 309 -27.36 -2.16 0.01
C ALA A 309 -26.78 -3.21 0.97
N ILE A 310 -27.19 -3.17 2.21
CA ILE A 310 -26.72 -4.10 3.26
C ILE A 310 -27.10 -5.53 2.94
N ASP A 311 -28.37 -5.79 2.57
CA ASP A 311 -28.86 -7.14 2.28
C ASP A 311 -28.12 -7.77 1.10
N ASP A 312 -27.85 -6.97 0.04
CA ASP A 312 -27.04 -7.41 -1.10
C ASP A 312 -25.61 -7.71 -0.68
N THR A 313 -25.03 -6.91 0.23
CA THR A 313 -23.68 -7.12 0.76
C THR A 313 -23.59 -8.42 1.57
N ILE A 314 -24.58 -8.71 2.42
CA ILE A 314 -24.64 -9.95 3.18
C ILE A 314 -24.76 -11.15 2.22
N ALA A 315 -25.70 -11.10 1.26
CA ALA A 315 -25.85 -12.15 0.26
C ALA A 315 -24.59 -12.35 -0.59
N ALA A 316 -23.85 -11.27 -0.92
CA ALA A 316 -22.57 -11.35 -1.62
C ALA A 316 -21.49 -12.04 -0.77
N VAL A 317 -21.43 -11.78 0.53
CA VAL A 317 -20.53 -12.49 1.45
C VAL A 317 -20.84 -13.98 1.50
N GLU A 318 -22.12 -14.37 1.58
CA GLU A 318 -22.52 -15.77 1.59
C GLU A 318 -22.13 -16.48 0.27
N ARG A 319 -22.37 -15.84 -0.89
CA ARG A 319 -21.90 -16.36 -2.20
C ARG A 319 -20.39 -16.48 -2.27
N ALA A 320 -19.66 -15.47 -1.79
CA ALA A 320 -18.22 -15.45 -1.78
C ALA A 320 -17.60 -16.56 -0.91
N LEU A 321 -18.25 -16.90 0.21
CA LEU A 321 -17.85 -18.02 1.05
C LEU A 321 -18.18 -19.37 0.42
N ALA A 322 -19.29 -19.47 -0.32
CA ALA A 322 -19.70 -20.70 -1.02
C ALA A 322 -18.87 -21.00 -2.27
N ASP A 323 -18.48 -19.97 -3.01
CA ASP A 323 -17.61 -20.08 -4.21
C ASP A 323 -16.45 -19.06 -4.18
N PRO A 324 -15.39 -19.35 -3.41
CA PRO A 324 -14.24 -18.45 -3.34
C PRO A 324 -13.45 -18.36 -4.64
N ALA A 325 -13.66 -19.26 -5.60
CA ALA A 325 -12.99 -19.24 -6.90
C ALA A 325 -13.66 -18.30 -7.91
N ALA A 326 -14.89 -17.86 -7.65
CA ALA A 326 -15.55 -16.86 -8.49
C ALA A 326 -14.63 -15.65 -8.73
N LYS A 327 -14.51 -15.20 -9.98
CA LYS A 327 -13.60 -14.11 -10.41
C LYS A 327 -12.10 -14.32 -10.13
N SER A 328 -11.63 -15.51 -9.72
CA SER A 328 -10.21 -15.78 -9.49
C SER A 328 -9.32 -15.44 -10.71
N PRO A 329 -9.68 -15.76 -11.97
CA PRO A 329 -8.89 -15.35 -13.12
C PRO A 329 -8.70 -13.84 -13.23
N ALA A 330 -9.74 -13.04 -12.99
CA ALA A 330 -9.68 -11.58 -13.02
C ALA A 330 -8.82 -11.04 -11.88
N ARG A 331 -8.99 -11.55 -10.66
CA ARG A 331 -8.17 -11.17 -9.50
C ARG A 331 -6.69 -11.40 -9.76
N ARG A 332 -6.30 -12.59 -10.26
CA ARG A 332 -4.91 -12.92 -10.56
C ARG A 332 -4.32 -12.06 -11.68
N ALA A 333 -5.09 -11.80 -12.74
CA ALA A 333 -4.65 -10.94 -13.82
C ALA A 333 -4.36 -9.51 -13.36
N VAL A 334 -5.28 -8.92 -12.57
CA VAL A 334 -5.09 -7.57 -12.03
C VAL A 334 -3.96 -7.54 -10.99
N ALA A 335 -3.82 -8.56 -10.12
CA ALA A 335 -2.70 -8.65 -9.20
C ALA A 335 -1.35 -8.68 -9.93
N ALA A 336 -1.23 -9.43 -11.02
CA ALA A 336 -0.01 -9.51 -11.84
C ALA A 336 0.35 -8.17 -12.52
N ASP A 337 -0.65 -7.36 -12.89
CA ASP A 337 -0.43 -6.01 -13.46
C ASP A 337 -0.02 -5.00 -12.38
N LEU A 338 -0.66 -5.08 -11.20
CA LEU A 338 -0.50 -4.07 -10.15
C LEU A 338 0.70 -4.31 -9.20
N PHE A 339 1.24 -5.53 -9.14
CA PHE A 339 2.34 -5.84 -8.21
C PHE A 339 3.52 -6.44 -8.95
N HIS A 340 4.66 -5.73 -8.92
CA HIS A 340 5.88 -6.23 -9.52
C HIS A 340 6.58 -7.22 -8.59
N GLU A 341 6.62 -8.51 -9.00
CA GLU A 341 7.32 -9.60 -8.31
C GLU A 341 7.16 -9.55 -6.77
N PRO A 342 5.95 -9.71 -6.24
CA PRO A 342 5.70 -9.68 -4.80
C PRO A 342 6.49 -10.80 -4.09
N GLY A 343 6.88 -10.56 -2.83
CA GLY A 343 7.77 -11.41 -2.05
C GLY A 343 9.26 -11.03 -2.14
N HIS A 344 9.62 -10.13 -3.06
CA HIS A 344 11.00 -9.69 -3.26
C HIS A 344 11.17 -8.16 -3.27
N ALA A 345 10.12 -7.39 -3.04
CA ALA A 345 10.16 -5.94 -3.09
C ALA A 345 11.01 -5.35 -1.95
N THR A 346 11.02 -5.98 -0.79
CA THR A 346 11.83 -5.58 0.37
C THR A 346 13.32 -5.62 0.04
N SER A 347 13.81 -6.72 -0.54
CA SER A 347 15.23 -6.88 -0.89
C SER A 347 15.64 -5.88 -1.97
N ARG A 348 14.84 -5.73 -3.04
CA ARG A 348 15.13 -4.75 -4.10
C ARG A 348 15.12 -3.31 -3.59
N SER A 349 14.20 -2.99 -2.68
CA SER A 349 14.15 -1.65 -2.06
C SER A 349 15.35 -1.41 -1.15
N ALA A 350 15.77 -2.41 -0.37
CA ALA A 350 16.97 -2.31 0.47
C ALA A 350 18.23 -2.13 -0.39
N GLU A 351 18.37 -2.87 -1.50
CA GLU A 351 19.47 -2.70 -2.46
C GLU A 351 19.50 -1.27 -3.03
N ALA A 352 18.35 -0.74 -3.43
CA ALA A 352 18.24 0.63 -3.93
C ALA A 352 18.63 1.67 -2.86
N LEU A 353 18.31 1.41 -1.59
CA LEU A 353 18.74 2.28 -0.48
C LEU A 353 20.25 2.16 -0.21
N TYR A 354 20.81 0.96 -0.23
CA TYR A 354 22.26 0.75 -0.09
C TYR A 354 23.03 1.49 -1.21
N GLU A 355 22.58 1.33 -2.46
CA GLU A 355 23.13 2.11 -3.59
C GLU A 355 23.07 3.62 -3.33
N ALA A 356 21.91 4.13 -2.90
CA ALA A 356 21.70 5.56 -2.66
C ALA A 356 22.58 6.15 -1.57
N ILE A 357 22.98 5.34 -0.58
CA ILE A 357 23.89 5.76 0.50
C ILE A 357 25.36 5.38 0.26
N GLY A 358 25.67 4.78 -0.89
CA GLY A 358 27.04 4.39 -1.28
C GLY A 358 27.61 3.27 -0.43
N LEU A 359 26.81 2.24 -0.14
CA LEU A 359 27.21 1.01 0.55
C LEU A 359 26.78 -0.20 -0.27
N GLU A 360 27.53 -1.29 -0.14
CA GLU A 360 27.09 -2.62 -0.58
C GLU A 360 26.42 -3.37 0.58
N PRO A 361 25.35 -4.15 0.33
CA PRO A 361 24.72 -5.00 1.34
C PRO A 361 25.73 -5.96 1.96
N ARG A 362 25.65 -6.21 3.28
CA ARG A 362 26.41 -7.28 3.93
C ARG A 362 25.65 -8.60 3.78
N GLY A 363 26.14 -9.49 2.94
CA GLY A 363 25.49 -10.76 2.67
C GLY A 363 24.40 -10.66 1.59
N ARG A 364 23.83 -11.85 1.27
CA ARG A 364 22.74 -11.93 0.31
C ARG A 364 21.45 -11.52 1.03
N LEU A 365 20.83 -10.44 0.60
CA LEU A 365 19.45 -10.14 1.01
C LEU A 365 18.57 -11.27 0.46
N GLU A 366 17.83 -11.97 1.31
CA GLU A 366 16.96 -13.06 0.88
C GLU A 366 16.01 -12.53 -0.19
N GLY A 367 15.91 -13.24 -1.32
CA GLY A 367 15.10 -12.85 -2.47
C GLY A 367 15.81 -12.02 -3.55
N SER A 368 17.10 -11.67 -3.40
CA SER A 368 17.83 -10.90 -4.41
C SER A 368 18.21 -11.76 -5.63
N LYS A 369 17.45 -11.55 -6.73
CA LYS A 369 18.03 -11.67 -8.08
C LYS A 369 18.11 -10.24 -8.62
N ALA A 370 19.33 -9.71 -8.70
CA ALA A 370 19.58 -8.41 -9.30
C ALA A 370 19.06 -8.40 -10.75
N GLY A 371 17.87 -7.91 -10.95
CA GLY A 371 17.32 -7.56 -12.24
C GLY A 371 17.94 -6.25 -12.68
N ARG A 372 19.18 -6.25 -13.18
CA ARG A 372 19.62 -5.21 -14.09
C ARG A 372 18.67 -5.25 -15.27
N LEU A 373 17.93 -4.17 -15.51
CA LEU A 373 17.26 -3.95 -16.77
C LEU A 373 18.33 -3.81 -17.86
N GLU A 374 18.86 -4.91 -18.35
CA GLU A 374 19.49 -4.96 -19.65
C GLU A 374 18.37 -4.81 -20.67
N GLY A 375 18.19 -3.60 -21.13
CA GLY A 375 17.28 -3.30 -22.23
C GLY A 375 17.77 -4.00 -23.47
N SER A 376 17.28 -5.20 -23.71
CA SER A 376 17.43 -5.89 -24.98
C SER A 376 16.79 -5.03 -26.07
N LYS A 377 17.58 -4.61 -27.04
CA LYS A 377 17.14 -3.86 -28.22
C LYS A 377 16.08 -4.61 -29.05
N ALA A 378 15.82 -5.87 -28.77
CA ALA A 378 14.88 -6.73 -29.47
C ALA A 378 13.41 -6.52 -29.01
N GLU A 379 13.14 -6.32 -27.70
CA GLU A 379 11.77 -6.10 -27.21
C GLU A 379 11.21 -4.72 -27.51
N ARG A 380 12.06 -3.75 -27.90
CA ARG A 380 11.61 -2.39 -28.30
C ARG A 380 10.82 -2.36 -29.63
N ARG A 381 10.88 -3.42 -30.45
CA ARG A 381 10.15 -3.46 -31.73
C ARG A 381 8.77 -4.12 -31.65
N GLU A 382 8.54 -5.01 -30.71
CA GLU A 382 7.24 -5.70 -30.60
C GLU A 382 6.20 -4.93 -29.79
N GLY A 383 6.59 -4.17 -28.78
CA GLY A 383 5.67 -3.36 -27.95
C GLY A 383 5.05 -2.16 -28.70
N LEU A 384 5.74 -1.61 -29.71
CA LEU A 384 5.23 -0.51 -30.55
C LEU A 384 4.31 -0.99 -31.67
N ALA A 385 4.42 -2.26 -32.09
CA ALA A 385 3.57 -2.82 -33.14
C ALA A 385 2.19 -3.24 -32.61
N ALA A 386 2.10 -3.68 -31.34
CA ALA A 386 0.83 -4.11 -30.74
C ALA A 386 -0.11 -2.94 -30.41
N SER A 387 0.43 -1.76 -30.03
CA SER A 387 -0.39 -0.59 -29.72
C SER A 387 -0.95 0.13 -30.98
N SER A 388 -0.28 -0.03 -32.15
CA SER A 388 -0.73 0.60 -33.40
C SER A 388 -1.88 -0.17 -34.07
N SER A 389 -1.99 -1.49 -33.85
CA SER A 389 -3.06 -2.28 -34.46
C SER A 389 -4.40 -2.20 -33.73
N ALA A 390 -4.38 -1.91 -32.43
CA ALA A 390 -5.60 -1.74 -31.63
C ALA A 390 -6.29 -0.38 -31.84
N LEU A 391 -5.56 0.64 -32.30
CA LEU A 391 -6.11 1.97 -32.60
C LEU A 391 -6.72 2.08 -34.01
N GLN A 392 -6.36 1.16 -34.93
CA GLN A 392 -6.90 1.18 -36.30
C GLN A 392 -8.23 0.45 -36.45
N SER A 393 -8.62 -0.43 -35.53
CA SER A 393 -9.90 -1.14 -35.60
C SER A 393 -11.10 -0.37 -35.05
N CYS A 394 -10.86 0.74 -34.34
CA CYS A 394 -11.95 1.60 -33.81
C CYS A 394 -12.37 2.76 -34.73
N LEU A 395 -11.69 2.95 -35.88
CA LEU A 395 -11.98 4.08 -36.78
C LEU A 395 -12.67 3.68 -38.10
N THR A 396 -13.00 2.39 -38.32
CA THR A 396 -13.76 1.94 -39.47
C THR A 396 -14.94 1.07 -39.02
N GLY A 397 -15.94 1.69 -38.46
CA GLY A 397 -17.26 1.11 -38.23
C GLY A 397 -18.30 1.98 -38.96
N ASP A 398 -18.53 1.62 -40.23
CA ASP A 398 -19.57 2.19 -41.07
C ASP A 398 -20.97 1.74 -40.62
N ARG A 399 -21.86 2.76 -40.56
CA ARG A 399 -23.34 2.80 -40.67
C ARG A 399 -24.16 2.00 -39.65
#